data_3596044a62fd347de2b33d01478642c2
#
_entry.id   3596044a62fd347de2b33d01478642c2
#
_cell.length_a   1.000
_cell.length_b   1.000
_cell.length_c   1.000
_cell.angle_alpha   90.00
_cell.angle_beta   90.00
_cell.angle_gamma   90.00
#
_symmetry.space_group_name_H-M   'P 1'
#
loop_
_entity.id
_entity.type
_entity.pdbx_description
1 polymer ?
#
loop_
_entity_poly.entity_id
_entity_poly.type
_entity_poly.pdbx_seq_one_letter_code
_entity_poly.pdbx_strand_id
1 'polypeptide(L)'
;RYEVLEEEGRKAAADAILTAHHLDDQLETFLIQWMRGSGPAGLAAMPPLLRKDGCTIMRPLLGFQRTELERFAEIRGIKWVEDESNEDTKYLRNAIRHNIIPELEKIRPGFKTAAARSIELIAEAAETLRDVAEDDFNQASENDGKYLRIDDFLALPAGRRARVLRLWLDRVGFKPLPRTRLLEMIRQIKETTKQSVCLMFSDGLEIRKYGSRLMVTEHEKPESEAEIIVEWHGEPEIDLPQYNGKLVFTPAEEGFNEGYLKAQPLSIRRRSGGEKIKIHKFRPRKALKMLFQEAGIPEFERKNLPLVWRGKTLIYVGGVGSEVREQVDDDGTPRYKIEFIKNPGLFS
;
A
#
# COMPACT_ATOMS: atom_id res chain seq x y z
N ARG A 1 -21.12 -5.87 3.64
CA ARG A 1 -22.01 -5.26 4.63
C ARG A 1 -21.44 -3.93 5.17
N TYR A 2 -20.16 -3.89 5.61
CA TYR A 2 -19.54 -2.65 6.09
C TYR A 2 -19.40 -1.60 4.97
N GLU A 3 -19.00 -1.98 3.77
CA GLU A 3 -18.90 -1.08 2.62
C GLU A 3 -20.21 -0.33 2.33
N VAL A 4 -21.34 -1.02 2.43
CA VAL A 4 -22.67 -0.40 2.25
C VAL A 4 -22.97 0.60 3.38
N LEU A 5 -22.64 0.23 4.64
CA LEU A 5 -22.82 1.13 5.78
C LEU A 5 -21.95 2.38 5.67
N GLU A 6 -20.70 2.21 5.23
CA GLU A 6 -19.74 3.30 5.00
C GLU A 6 -20.21 4.23 3.87
N GLU A 7 -20.77 3.66 2.80
CA GLU A 7 -21.34 4.43 1.68
C GLU A 7 -22.55 5.25 2.13
N GLU A 8 -23.50 4.64 2.86
CA GLU A 8 -24.68 5.33 3.38
C GLU A 8 -24.30 6.37 4.44
N GLY A 9 -23.31 6.09 5.30
CA GLY A 9 -22.79 7.06 6.26
C GLY A 9 -22.20 8.29 5.57
N ARG A 10 -21.45 8.09 4.49
CA ARG A 10 -20.90 9.20 3.68
C ARG A 10 -22.01 10.02 3.00
N LYS A 11 -23.01 9.35 2.43
CA LYS A 11 -24.17 10.03 1.81
C LYS A 11 -24.95 10.88 2.82
N ALA A 12 -25.06 10.39 4.05
CA ALA A 12 -25.75 11.08 5.13
C ALA A 12 -24.88 12.15 5.82
N ALA A 13 -23.62 12.33 5.42
CA ALA A 13 -22.62 13.17 6.11
C ALA A 13 -22.56 12.88 7.63
N ALA A 14 -22.65 11.60 8.01
CA ALA A 14 -22.67 11.17 9.41
C ALA A 14 -21.29 11.23 10.03
N ASP A 15 -21.17 11.79 11.24
CA ASP A 15 -19.91 11.80 12.01
C ASP A 15 -19.49 10.40 12.45
N ALA A 16 -20.45 9.51 12.69
CA ALA A 16 -20.23 8.12 13.07
C ALA A 16 -21.41 7.22 12.72
N ILE A 17 -21.11 5.94 12.50
CA ILE A 17 -22.11 4.88 12.34
C ILE A 17 -22.16 4.09 13.65
N LEU A 18 -23.35 4.05 14.27
CA LEU A 18 -23.56 3.25 15.46
C LEU A 18 -24.08 1.86 15.08
N THR A 19 -23.49 0.82 15.65
CA THR A 19 -24.00 -0.54 15.47
C THR A 19 -24.41 -1.15 16.79
N ALA A 20 -25.46 -1.95 16.78
CA ALA A 20 -26.05 -2.58 17.99
C ALA A 20 -25.36 -3.92 18.37
N HIS A 21 -24.07 -4.10 18.04
CA HIS A 21 -23.33 -5.25 18.52
C HIS A 21 -23.20 -5.22 20.05
N HIS A 22 -23.38 -6.37 20.66
CA HIS A 22 -23.41 -6.54 22.10
C HIS A 22 -22.41 -7.63 22.58
N LEU A 23 -22.36 -7.93 23.88
CA LEU A 23 -21.41 -8.85 24.46
C LEU A 23 -21.48 -10.26 23.86
N ASP A 24 -22.68 -10.77 23.60
CA ASP A 24 -22.83 -12.10 22.99
C ASP A 24 -22.22 -12.14 21.56
N ASP A 25 -22.33 -11.05 20.79
CA ASP A 25 -21.67 -10.94 19.48
C ASP A 25 -20.13 -10.92 19.59
N GLN A 26 -19.59 -10.33 20.69
CA GLN A 26 -18.16 -10.39 20.98
C GLN A 26 -17.70 -11.82 21.22
N LEU A 27 -18.46 -12.57 22.04
CA LEU A 27 -18.15 -13.98 22.34
C LEU A 27 -18.20 -14.85 21.08
N GLU A 28 -19.23 -14.68 20.25
CA GLU A 28 -19.35 -15.37 18.99
C GLU A 28 -18.14 -15.08 18.08
N THR A 29 -17.78 -13.81 17.96
CA THR A 29 -16.64 -13.36 17.15
C THR A 29 -15.33 -13.92 17.70
N PHE A 30 -15.13 -13.86 19.00
CA PHE A 30 -13.96 -14.46 19.67
C PHE A 30 -13.85 -15.96 19.36
N LEU A 31 -14.92 -16.75 19.55
CA LEU A 31 -14.93 -18.19 19.31
C LEU A 31 -14.65 -18.51 17.84
N ILE A 32 -15.23 -17.76 16.90
CA ILE A 32 -14.95 -17.92 15.48
C ILE A 32 -13.48 -17.67 15.17
N GLN A 33 -12.89 -16.61 15.73
CA GLN A 33 -11.48 -16.27 15.52
C GLN A 33 -10.54 -17.29 16.19
N TRP A 34 -10.92 -17.78 17.37
CA TRP A 34 -10.18 -18.82 18.07
C TRP A 34 -10.13 -20.13 17.26
N MET A 35 -11.25 -20.58 16.74
CA MET A 35 -11.33 -21.78 15.88
C MET A 35 -10.53 -21.64 14.58
N ARG A 36 -10.33 -20.39 14.09
CA ARG A 36 -9.49 -20.11 12.92
C ARG A 36 -8.00 -20.03 13.25
N GLY A 37 -7.61 -20.16 14.51
CA GLY A 37 -6.22 -20.02 14.95
C GLY A 37 -5.69 -18.58 14.86
N SER A 38 -6.55 -17.59 15.08
CA SER A 38 -6.17 -16.19 15.04
C SER A 38 -5.19 -15.83 16.15
N GLY A 39 -4.30 -14.87 15.87
CA GLY A 39 -3.44 -14.26 16.88
C GLY A 39 -4.17 -13.20 17.74
N PRO A 40 -3.45 -12.52 18.68
CA PRO A 40 -4.05 -11.58 19.61
C PRO A 40 -4.96 -10.53 18.96
N ALA A 41 -4.57 -9.93 17.85
CA ALA A 41 -5.37 -8.93 17.15
C ALA A 41 -6.73 -9.47 16.66
N GLY A 42 -6.82 -10.75 16.25
CA GLY A 42 -8.08 -11.37 15.87
C GLY A 42 -8.89 -11.82 17.08
N LEU A 43 -8.21 -12.33 18.14
CA LEU A 43 -8.84 -12.74 19.37
C LEU A 43 -9.38 -11.56 20.22
N ALA A 44 -8.93 -10.34 19.97
CA ALA A 44 -9.51 -9.12 20.52
C ALA A 44 -10.94 -8.85 20.04
N ALA A 45 -11.45 -9.66 19.11
CA ALA A 45 -12.78 -9.59 18.52
C ALA A 45 -13.09 -8.21 17.92
N MET A 46 -14.19 -7.57 18.30
CA MET A 46 -14.59 -6.27 17.71
C MET A 46 -14.16 -5.12 18.63
N PRO A 47 -13.44 -4.09 18.12
CA PRO A 47 -13.14 -2.92 18.91
C PRO A 47 -14.40 -2.07 19.14
N PRO A 48 -14.52 -1.35 20.28
CA PRO A 48 -15.64 -0.45 20.53
C PRO A 48 -15.70 0.73 19.54
N LEU A 49 -14.54 1.15 19.05
CA LEU A 49 -14.37 2.19 18.05
C LEU A 49 -13.47 1.67 16.91
N LEU A 50 -13.94 1.80 15.68
CA LEU A 50 -13.16 1.49 14.48
C LEU A 50 -13.16 2.71 13.55
N ARG A 51 -11.99 3.22 13.23
CA ARG A 51 -11.79 4.25 12.22
C ARG A 51 -11.21 3.62 10.96
N LYS A 52 -11.91 3.79 9.85
CA LYS A 52 -11.48 3.23 8.56
C LYS A 52 -11.98 4.12 7.42
N ASP A 53 -11.10 4.47 6.50
CA ASP A 53 -11.42 5.18 5.25
C ASP A 53 -12.29 6.45 5.44
N GLY A 54 -12.00 7.22 6.51
CA GLY A 54 -12.76 8.44 6.85
C GLY A 54 -14.09 8.19 7.54
N CYS A 55 -14.46 6.93 7.81
CA CYS A 55 -15.66 6.56 8.52
C CYS A 55 -15.35 6.10 9.95
N THR A 56 -16.16 6.52 10.91
CA THR A 56 -16.06 6.08 12.31
C THR A 56 -17.22 5.15 12.64
N ILE A 57 -16.92 3.91 13.03
CA ILE A 57 -17.91 2.93 13.48
C ILE A 57 -17.79 2.76 14.97
N MET A 58 -18.88 2.96 15.70
CA MET A 58 -18.95 2.82 17.16
C MET A 58 -19.88 1.68 17.55
N ARG A 59 -19.53 0.98 18.62
CA ARG A 59 -20.29 -0.15 19.17
C ARG A 59 -20.55 0.06 20.66
N PRO A 60 -21.46 0.97 21.02
CA PRO A 60 -21.68 1.39 22.41
C PRO A 60 -22.27 0.29 23.29
N LEU A 61 -22.82 -0.78 22.71
CA LEU A 61 -23.49 -1.85 23.45
C LEU A 61 -22.60 -3.09 23.70
N LEU A 62 -21.32 -3.07 23.32
CA LEU A 62 -20.42 -4.22 23.45
C LEU A 62 -20.25 -4.75 24.89
N GLY A 63 -20.45 -3.91 25.90
CA GLY A 63 -20.34 -4.30 27.31
C GLY A 63 -21.62 -4.92 27.89
N PHE A 64 -22.74 -4.90 27.15
CA PHE A 64 -24.04 -5.37 27.65
C PHE A 64 -24.39 -6.74 27.07
N GLN A 65 -24.96 -7.62 27.90
CA GLN A 65 -25.51 -8.89 27.43
C GLN A 65 -26.83 -8.67 26.69
N ARG A 66 -27.13 -9.54 25.74
CA ARG A 66 -28.40 -9.50 25.00
C ARG A 66 -29.61 -9.48 25.93
N THR A 67 -29.59 -10.30 26.96
CA THR A 67 -30.68 -10.37 27.98
C THR A 67 -30.90 -9.07 28.73
N GLU A 68 -29.86 -8.27 28.98
CA GLU A 68 -29.97 -6.95 29.59
C GLU A 68 -30.63 -5.96 28.65
N LEU A 69 -30.31 -6.02 27.37
CA LEU A 69 -30.90 -5.17 26.33
C LEU A 69 -32.38 -5.51 26.08
N GLU A 70 -32.72 -6.80 26.04
CA GLU A 70 -34.10 -7.28 25.94
C GLU A 70 -34.94 -6.78 27.11
N ARG A 71 -34.44 -6.96 28.35
CA ARG A 71 -35.10 -6.45 29.55
C ARG A 71 -35.30 -4.92 29.52
N PHE A 72 -34.27 -4.19 29.07
CA PHE A 72 -34.39 -2.74 28.91
C PHE A 72 -35.49 -2.37 27.89
N ALA A 73 -35.55 -3.07 26.74
CA ALA A 73 -36.55 -2.86 25.71
C ALA A 73 -37.96 -3.15 26.23
N GLU A 74 -38.14 -4.24 27.00
CA GLU A 74 -39.42 -4.59 27.65
C GLU A 74 -39.88 -3.48 28.61
N ILE A 75 -38.99 -3.03 29.52
CA ILE A 75 -39.33 -1.96 30.49
C ILE A 75 -39.70 -0.68 29.78
N ARG A 76 -39.13 -0.38 28.64
CA ARG A 76 -39.37 0.81 27.82
C ARG A 76 -40.54 0.65 26.82
N GLY A 77 -41.12 -0.55 26.73
CA GLY A 77 -42.19 -0.84 25.77
C GLY A 77 -41.73 -0.77 24.30
N ILE A 78 -40.44 -0.97 24.04
CA ILE A 78 -39.88 -0.99 22.69
C ILE A 78 -40.23 -2.32 22.05
N LYS A 79 -40.86 -2.28 20.89
CA LYS A 79 -41.17 -3.47 20.09
C LYS A 79 -40.05 -3.74 19.14
N TRP A 80 -39.64 -5.02 19.00
CA TRP A 80 -38.68 -5.48 18.02
C TRP A 80 -39.21 -6.66 17.22
N VAL A 81 -38.59 -6.92 16.10
CA VAL A 81 -38.91 -8.05 15.23
C VAL A 81 -37.75 -9.04 15.33
N GLU A 82 -38.09 -10.29 15.52
CA GLU A 82 -37.10 -11.38 15.44
C GLU A 82 -36.99 -11.85 13.99
N ASP A 83 -35.76 -11.95 13.49
CA ASP A 83 -35.46 -12.48 12.17
C ASP A 83 -35.30 -13.99 12.27
N GLU A 84 -36.21 -14.74 11.61
CA GLU A 84 -36.21 -16.21 11.61
C GLU A 84 -34.88 -16.81 11.15
N SER A 85 -34.11 -16.10 10.34
CA SER A 85 -32.77 -16.55 9.89
C SER A 85 -31.77 -16.70 11.03
N ASN A 86 -32.02 -16.08 12.20
CA ASN A 86 -31.18 -16.21 13.40
C ASN A 86 -31.22 -17.63 14.02
N GLU A 87 -32.24 -18.41 13.73
CA GLU A 87 -32.41 -19.77 14.23
C GLU A 87 -31.70 -20.82 13.35
N ASP A 88 -31.30 -20.48 12.12
CA ASP A 88 -30.66 -21.42 11.20
C ASP A 88 -29.21 -21.73 11.62
N THR A 89 -29.02 -22.87 12.28
CA THR A 89 -27.72 -23.33 12.78
C THR A 89 -26.76 -23.82 11.69
N LYS A 90 -27.14 -23.80 10.41
CA LYS A 90 -26.19 -23.99 9.30
C LYS A 90 -25.14 -22.89 9.26
N TYR A 91 -25.48 -21.70 9.74
CA TYR A 91 -24.51 -20.62 9.89
C TYR A 91 -23.68 -20.81 11.18
N LEU A 92 -22.37 -20.81 11.03
CA LEU A 92 -21.44 -21.04 12.14
C LEU A 92 -21.70 -20.13 13.35
N ARG A 93 -22.08 -18.87 13.13
CA ARG A 93 -22.39 -17.92 14.20
C ARG A 93 -23.62 -18.38 15.01
N ASN A 94 -24.67 -18.82 14.34
CA ASN A 94 -25.88 -19.30 14.99
C ASN A 94 -25.62 -20.64 15.71
N ALA A 95 -24.82 -21.53 15.11
CA ALA A 95 -24.40 -22.78 15.78
C ALA A 95 -23.66 -22.51 17.10
N ILE A 96 -22.77 -21.52 17.12
CA ILE A 96 -22.05 -21.10 18.32
C ILE A 96 -23.03 -20.52 19.35
N ARG A 97 -23.94 -19.65 18.93
CA ARG A 97 -24.95 -18.99 19.78
C ARG A 97 -25.85 -20.00 20.47
N HIS A 98 -26.38 -20.95 19.71
CA HIS A 98 -27.41 -21.86 20.20
C HIS A 98 -26.85 -23.15 20.82
N ASN A 99 -25.70 -23.66 20.34
CA ASN A 99 -25.20 -24.95 20.75
C ASN A 99 -23.94 -24.89 21.63
N ILE A 100 -23.08 -23.89 21.47
CA ILE A 100 -21.79 -23.85 22.16
C ILE A 100 -21.84 -22.95 23.40
N ILE A 101 -22.24 -21.70 23.27
CA ILE A 101 -22.26 -20.72 24.37
C ILE A 101 -23.14 -21.21 25.54
N PRO A 102 -24.36 -21.75 25.31
CA PRO A 102 -25.20 -22.27 26.38
C PRO A 102 -24.55 -23.45 27.16
N GLU A 103 -23.88 -24.35 26.45
CA GLU A 103 -23.17 -25.49 27.07
C GLU A 103 -21.98 -25.00 27.92
N LEU A 104 -21.22 -24.02 27.43
CA LEU A 104 -20.14 -23.41 28.20
C LEU A 104 -20.65 -22.72 29.47
N GLU A 105 -21.81 -22.06 29.40
CA GLU A 105 -22.43 -21.41 30.55
C GLU A 105 -22.97 -22.41 31.56
N LYS A 106 -23.47 -23.59 31.11
CA LYS A 106 -23.88 -24.69 32.00
C LYS A 106 -22.67 -25.29 32.72
N ILE A 107 -21.55 -25.53 32.02
CA ILE A 107 -20.31 -26.07 32.58
C ILE A 107 -19.72 -25.10 33.59
N ARG A 108 -19.73 -23.81 33.27
CA ARG A 108 -19.20 -22.75 34.14
C ARG A 108 -20.14 -21.55 34.15
N PRO A 109 -21.04 -21.45 35.14
CA PRO A 109 -21.87 -20.26 35.36
C PRO A 109 -20.99 -19.01 35.44
N GLY A 110 -21.38 -17.95 34.69
CA GLY A 110 -20.60 -16.72 34.55
C GLY A 110 -19.48 -16.80 33.47
N PHE A 111 -19.52 -17.82 32.61
CA PHE A 111 -18.57 -17.97 31.50
C PHE A 111 -18.54 -16.70 30.63
N LYS A 112 -19.72 -16.14 30.27
CA LYS A 112 -19.80 -14.95 29.43
C LYS A 112 -19.01 -13.77 29.98
N THR A 113 -19.17 -13.48 31.27
CA THR A 113 -18.43 -12.40 31.95
C THR A 113 -16.92 -12.68 32.03
N ALA A 114 -16.55 -13.95 32.31
CA ALA A 114 -15.14 -14.33 32.35
C ALA A 114 -14.47 -14.21 30.95
N ALA A 115 -15.16 -14.66 29.90
CA ALA A 115 -14.67 -14.57 28.53
C ALA A 115 -14.59 -13.12 28.05
N ALA A 116 -15.56 -12.26 28.39
CA ALA A 116 -15.50 -10.82 28.11
C ALA A 116 -14.22 -10.18 28.67
N ARG A 117 -13.92 -10.44 29.94
CA ARG A 117 -12.68 -9.97 30.59
C ARG A 117 -11.43 -10.48 29.88
N SER A 118 -11.44 -11.74 29.45
CA SER A 118 -10.31 -12.29 28.68
C SER A 118 -10.13 -11.59 27.33
N ILE A 119 -11.23 -11.26 26.65
CA ILE A 119 -11.20 -10.51 25.37
C ILE A 119 -10.62 -9.11 25.59
N GLU A 120 -11.02 -8.41 26.66
CA GLU A 120 -10.47 -7.09 27.02
C GLU A 120 -8.95 -7.16 27.27
N LEU A 121 -8.47 -8.11 28.08
CA LEU A 121 -7.03 -8.29 28.32
C LEU A 121 -6.26 -8.64 27.04
N ILE A 122 -6.86 -9.43 26.15
CA ILE A 122 -6.25 -9.74 24.85
C ILE A 122 -6.23 -8.48 23.96
N ALA A 123 -7.25 -7.63 24.01
CA ALA A 123 -7.29 -6.39 23.28
C ALA A 123 -6.19 -5.42 23.75
N GLU A 124 -6.01 -5.26 25.06
CA GLU A 124 -4.91 -4.46 25.63
C GLU A 124 -3.53 -5.00 25.22
N ALA A 125 -3.35 -6.32 25.29
CA ALA A 125 -2.11 -6.95 24.83
C ALA A 125 -1.87 -6.76 23.32
N ALA A 126 -2.93 -6.82 22.50
CA ALA A 126 -2.85 -6.61 21.07
C ALA A 126 -2.49 -5.16 20.73
N GLU A 127 -3.00 -4.19 21.50
CA GLU A 127 -2.66 -2.78 21.37
C GLU A 127 -1.19 -2.53 21.70
N THR A 128 -0.72 -3.00 22.86
CA THR A 128 0.70 -2.92 23.24
C THR A 128 1.62 -3.53 22.19
N LEU A 129 1.24 -4.68 21.61
CA LEU A 129 2.02 -5.32 20.56
C LEU A 129 1.98 -4.53 19.23
N ARG A 130 0.94 -3.75 18.99
CA ARG A 130 0.87 -2.84 17.84
C ARG A 130 1.79 -1.66 18.04
N ASP A 131 1.78 -1.05 19.24
CA ASP A 131 2.66 0.08 19.55
C ASP A 131 4.14 -0.31 19.41
N VAL A 132 4.51 -1.49 19.94
CA VAL A 132 5.86 -2.03 19.73
C VAL A 132 6.18 -2.24 18.25
N ALA A 133 5.21 -2.68 17.44
CA ALA A 133 5.43 -2.85 16.01
C ALA A 133 5.53 -1.51 15.27
N GLU A 134 4.83 -0.47 15.72
CA GLU A 134 4.95 0.91 15.22
C GLU A 134 6.36 1.48 15.50
N ASP A 135 6.86 1.33 16.72
CA ASP A 135 8.20 1.78 17.09
C ASP A 135 9.27 1.08 16.25
N ASP A 136 9.18 -0.25 16.13
CA ASP A 136 10.08 -1.04 15.28
C ASP A 136 10.02 -0.63 13.81
N PHE A 137 8.81 -0.38 13.33
CA PHE A 137 8.59 0.08 11.95
C PHE A 137 9.23 1.45 11.74
N ASN A 138 9.00 2.39 12.63
CA ASN A 138 9.58 3.74 12.55
C ASN A 138 11.10 3.71 12.55
N GLN A 139 11.72 2.80 13.34
CA GLN A 139 13.16 2.61 13.34
C GLN A 139 13.70 1.98 12.05
N ALA A 140 12.96 1.02 11.47
CA ALA A 140 13.41 0.28 10.28
C ALA A 140 12.95 0.91 8.96
N SER A 141 11.99 1.82 8.98
CA SER A 141 11.49 2.48 7.77
C SER A 141 12.27 3.72 7.39
N GLU A 142 12.16 4.11 6.13
CA GLU A 142 12.66 5.38 5.61
C GLU A 142 11.69 5.94 4.56
N ASN A 143 11.82 7.23 4.28
CA ASN A 143 11.00 7.95 3.31
C ASN A 143 9.49 7.76 3.60
N ASP A 144 9.06 8.17 4.81
CA ASP A 144 7.67 8.10 5.31
C ASP A 144 7.06 6.68 5.23
N GLY A 145 7.89 5.66 5.46
CA GLY A 145 7.45 4.26 5.44
C GLY A 145 7.38 3.62 4.05
N LYS A 146 7.78 4.32 3.00
CA LYS A 146 7.84 3.78 1.63
C LYS A 146 8.78 2.59 1.51
N TYR A 147 9.88 2.60 2.26
CA TYR A 147 10.89 1.56 2.26
C TYR A 147 11.12 1.01 3.66
N LEU A 148 11.44 -0.31 3.74
CA LEU A 148 12.01 -0.90 4.94
C LEU A 148 13.49 -1.22 4.69
N ARG A 149 14.37 -0.75 5.58
CA ARG A 149 15.79 -1.11 5.58
C ARG A 149 15.94 -2.55 6.06
N ILE A 150 16.53 -3.40 5.22
CA ILE A 150 16.61 -4.84 5.45
C ILE A 150 17.45 -5.16 6.68
N ASP A 151 18.57 -4.47 6.87
CA ASP A 151 19.50 -4.74 7.97
C ASP A 151 18.82 -4.44 9.32
N ASP A 152 18.15 -3.28 9.46
CA ASP A 152 17.42 -2.92 10.67
C ASP A 152 16.23 -3.85 10.92
N PHE A 153 15.50 -4.20 9.85
CA PHE A 153 14.40 -5.16 9.92
C PHE A 153 14.87 -6.56 10.37
N LEU A 154 15.99 -7.04 9.85
CA LEU A 154 16.55 -8.34 10.22
C LEU A 154 17.27 -8.32 11.58
N ALA A 155 17.66 -7.17 12.10
CA ALA A 155 18.16 -7.02 13.46
C ALA A 155 17.07 -7.20 14.53
N LEU A 156 15.80 -6.95 14.18
CA LEU A 156 14.69 -7.16 15.10
C LEU A 156 14.60 -8.62 15.57
N PRO A 157 14.11 -8.89 16.80
CA PRO A 157 13.79 -10.23 17.26
C PRO A 157 12.84 -10.95 16.32
N ALA A 158 13.02 -12.26 16.10
CA ALA A 158 12.25 -13.04 15.12
C ALA A 158 10.72 -12.92 15.29
N GLY A 159 10.23 -12.86 16.54
CA GLY A 159 8.80 -12.70 16.84
C GLY A 159 8.23 -11.33 16.46
N ARG A 160 9.10 -10.29 16.37
CA ARG A 160 8.70 -8.92 16.05
C ARG A 160 8.68 -8.66 14.53
N ARG A 161 9.55 -9.30 13.76
CA ARG A 161 9.67 -9.14 12.28
C ARG A 161 8.36 -9.34 11.55
N ALA A 162 7.63 -10.41 11.87
CA ALA A 162 6.36 -10.70 11.20
C ALA A 162 5.27 -9.65 11.49
N ARG A 163 5.34 -8.96 12.63
CA ARG A 163 4.43 -7.88 12.99
C ARG A 163 4.74 -6.60 12.22
N VAL A 164 6.03 -6.22 12.19
CA VAL A 164 6.51 -5.07 11.41
C VAL A 164 6.21 -5.26 9.93
N LEU A 165 6.48 -6.46 9.38
CA LEU A 165 6.17 -6.74 7.98
C LEU A 165 4.67 -6.64 7.70
N ARG A 166 3.82 -7.17 8.59
CA ARG A 166 2.36 -7.05 8.46
C ARG A 166 1.90 -5.59 8.50
N LEU A 167 2.41 -4.80 9.46
CA LEU A 167 2.10 -3.39 9.60
C LEU A 167 2.50 -2.60 8.34
N TRP A 168 3.70 -2.84 7.84
CA TRP A 168 4.18 -2.21 6.61
C TRP A 168 3.30 -2.55 5.41
N LEU A 169 2.97 -3.83 5.22
CA LEU A 169 2.12 -4.30 4.12
C LEU A 169 0.71 -3.70 4.18
N ASP A 170 0.14 -3.58 5.36
CA ASP A 170 -1.17 -2.94 5.58
C ASP A 170 -1.13 -1.45 5.17
N ARG A 171 -0.08 -0.73 5.56
CA ARG A 171 0.11 0.69 5.20
C ARG A 171 0.28 0.93 3.71
N VAL A 172 0.91 -0.01 3.02
CA VAL A 172 1.10 0.06 1.57
C VAL A 172 -0.05 -0.60 0.78
N GLY A 173 -1.16 -0.89 1.44
CA GLY A 173 -2.41 -1.32 0.81
C GLY A 173 -2.49 -2.80 0.43
N PHE A 174 -1.58 -3.65 0.92
CA PHE A 174 -1.70 -5.09 0.72
C PHE A 174 -2.79 -5.70 1.60
N LYS A 175 -3.56 -6.62 1.03
CA LYS A 175 -4.50 -7.43 1.82
C LYS A 175 -3.77 -8.23 2.91
N PRO A 176 -4.41 -8.47 4.06
CA PRO A 176 -3.81 -9.23 5.16
C PRO A 176 -3.31 -10.61 4.72
N LEU A 177 -2.04 -10.90 4.99
CA LEU A 177 -1.42 -12.17 4.63
C LEU A 177 -1.46 -13.17 5.80
N PRO A 178 -1.62 -14.48 5.52
CA PRO A 178 -1.43 -15.54 6.49
C PRO A 178 -0.01 -15.51 7.09
N ARG A 179 0.13 -15.90 8.36
CA ARG A 179 1.43 -15.95 9.05
C ARG A 179 2.48 -16.76 8.30
N THR A 180 2.09 -17.87 7.68
CA THR A 180 2.97 -18.74 6.90
C THR A 180 3.60 -17.99 5.72
N ARG A 181 2.84 -17.16 5.03
CA ARG A 181 3.33 -16.33 3.93
C ARG A 181 4.31 -15.26 4.40
N LEU A 182 4.01 -14.60 5.53
CA LEU A 182 4.94 -13.62 6.12
C LEU A 182 6.27 -14.27 6.52
N LEU A 183 6.25 -15.45 7.15
CA LEU A 183 7.45 -16.16 7.54
C LEU A 183 8.27 -16.61 6.33
N GLU A 184 7.62 -17.10 5.27
CA GLU A 184 8.29 -17.46 4.03
C GLU A 184 8.94 -16.23 3.37
N MET A 185 8.26 -15.09 3.33
CA MET A 185 8.84 -13.85 2.83
C MET A 185 10.06 -13.42 3.64
N ILE A 186 9.99 -13.48 4.98
CA ILE A 186 11.13 -13.18 5.87
C ILE A 186 12.31 -14.11 5.57
N ARG A 187 12.05 -15.39 5.32
CA ARG A 187 13.07 -16.37 4.94
C ARG A 187 13.74 -15.97 3.63
N GLN A 188 12.95 -15.65 2.59
CA GLN A 188 13.47 -15.22 1.29
C GLN A 188 14.27 -13.91 1.39
N ILE A 189 13.83 -12.93 2.18
CA ILE A 189 14.56 -11.70 2.42
C ILE A 189 15.95 -11.99 2.99
N LYS A 190 16.04 -12.93 3.94
CA LYS A 190 17.29 -13.32 4.61
C LYS A 190 18.24 -14.09 3.69
N GLU A 191 17.71 -15.03 2.89
CA GLU A 191 18.51 -15.98 2.11
C GLU A 191 18.94 -15.43 0.74
N THR A 192 18.18 -14.48 0.16
CA THR A 192 18.50 -14.00 -1.17
C THR A 192 19.71 -13.06 -1.20
N THR A 193 20.69 -13.41 -2.00
CA THR A 193 21.88 -12.58 -2.29
C THR A 193 21.72 -11.68 -3.51
N LYS A 194 20.62 -11.84 -4.26
CA LYS A 194 20.35 -11.04 -5.46
C LYS A 194 20.08 -9.57 -5.09
N GLN A 195 20.64 -8.67 -5.86
CA GLN A 195 20.46 -7.22 -5.69
C GLN A 195 19.01 -6.76 -5.90
N SER A 196 18.28 -7.43 -6.80
CA SER A 196 16.87 -7.14 -7.10
C SER A 196 16.09 -8.43 -7.28
N VAL A 197 15.05 -8.62 -6.50
CA VAL A 197 14.17 -9.79 -6.59
C VAL A 197 12.73 -9.41 -6.20
N CYS A 198 11.76 -9.88 -6.99
CA CYS A 198 10.36 -9.84 -6.60
C CYS A 198 10.11 -10.97 -5.59
N LEU A 199 9.64 -10.59 -4.40
CA LEU A 199 9.35 -11.53 -3.31
C LEU A 199 7.89 -11.99 -3.36
N MET A 200 7.00 -11.11 -3.81
CA MET A 200 5.58 -11.37 -3.89
C MET A 200 4.90 -10.44 -4.88
N PHE A 201 3.84 -10.95 -5.51
CA PHE A 201 2.92 -10.20 -6.37
C PHE A 201 1.48 -10.46 -5.90
N SER A 202 0.68 -9.41 -5.74
CA SER A 202 -0.75 -9.49 -5.43
C SER A 202 -1.45 -8.19 -5.83
N ASP A 203 -2.63 -8.32 -6.44
CA ASP A 203 -3.54 -7.19 -6.76
C ASP A 203 -2.87 -6.03 -7.51
N GLY A 204 -1.94 -6.35 -8.44
CA GLY A 204 -1.21 -5.32 -9.19
C GLY A 204 -0.03 -4.70 -8.46
N LEU A 205 0.27 -5.11 -7.23
CA LEU A 205 1.40 -4.66 -6.44
C LEU A 205 2.47 -5.74 -6.33
N GLU A 206 3.74 -5.33 -6.35
CA GLU A 206 4.89 -6.19 -6.15
C GLU A 206 5.68 -5.76 -4.92
N ILE A 207 6.01 -6.73 -4.06
CA ILE A 207 6.99 -6.53 -2.99
C ILE A 207 8.34 -6.92 -3.53
N ARG A 208 9.28 -5.98 -3.53
CA ARG A 208 10.63 -6.18 -4.04
C ARG A 208 11.70 -5.95 -2.99
N LYS A 209 12.71 -6.81 -3.00
CA LYS A 209 14.02 -6.50 -2.42
C LYS A 209 14.84 -5.77 -3.48
N TYR A 210 15.41 -4.61 -3.13
CA TYR A 210 16.37 -3.91 -3.94
C TYR A 210 17.53 -3.38 -3.08
N GLY A 211 18.72 -3.91 -3.30
CA GLY A 211 19.86 -3.64 -2.43
C GLY A 211 19.57 -3.99 -0.97
N SER A 212 19.70 -3.01 -0.10
CA SER A 212 19.42 -3.09 1.34
C SER A 212 17.98 -2.70 1.72
N ARG A 213 17.06 -2.56 0.76
CA ARG A 213 15.70 -2.07 0.99
C ARG A 213 14.64 -3.06 0.51
N LEU A 214 13.53 -3.10 1.23
CA LEU A 214 12.26 -3.62 0.74
C LEU A 214 11.39 -2.46 0.28
N MET A 215 10.70 -2.65 -0.84
CA MET A 215 9.84 -1.66 -1.44
C MET A 215 8.60 -2.32 -2.04
N VAL A 216 7.52 -1.55 -2.12
CA VAL A 216 6.34 -1.90 -2.91
C VAL A 216 6.37 -1.11 -4.20
N THR A 217 6.08 -1.77 -5.31
CA THR A 217 5.97 -1.15 -6.64
C THR A 217 4.69 -1.63 -7.29
N GLU A 218 4.08 -0.80 -8.09
CA GLU A 218 3.00 -1.25 -8.97
C GLU A 218 3.57 -2.22 -10.01
N HIS A 219 2.82 -3.29 -10.27
CA HIS A 219 3.14 -4.18 -11.39
C HIS A 219 2.69 -3.49 -12.67
N GLU A 220 3.56 -2.69 -13.23
CA GLU A 220 3.32 -2.14 -14.55
C GLU A 220 3.38 -3.28 -15.57
N LYS A 221 2.23 -3.70 -16.07
CA LYS A 221 2.21 -4.48 -17.31
C LYS A 221 2.91 -3.64 -18.36
N PRO A 222 3.88 -4.18 -19.09
CA PRO A 222 4.48 -3.46 -20.21
C PRO A 222 3.37 -3.21 -21.25
N GLU A 223 2.67 -2.10 -21.13
CA GLU A 223 1.78 -1.64 -22.18
C GLU A 223 2.66 -1.19 -23.34
N SER A 224 2.37 -1.78 -24.49
CA SER A 224 2.88 -1.47 -25.83
C SER A 224 4.32 -0.93 -25.94
N GLU A 225 5.17 -1.63 -26.66
CA GLU A 225 6.48 -1.14 -27.15
C GLU A 225 6.35 0.01 -28.17
N ALA A 226 5.16 0.59 -28.34
CA ALA A 226 4.88 1.58 -29.36
C ALA A 226 5.68 2.87 -29.10
N GLU A 227 6.42 3.25 -30.11
CA GLU A 227 7.05 4.57 -30.23
C GLU A 227 5.97 5.66 -30.25
N ILE A 228 6.12 6.68 -29.42
CA ILE A 228 5.25 7.86 -29.42
C ILE A 228 5.97 8.95 -30.20
N ILE A 229 5.34 9.45 -31.24
CA ILE A 229 5.87 10.57 -32.03
C ILE A 229 5.08 11.82 -31.64
N VAL A 230 5.79 12.87 -31.24
CA VAL A 230 5.21 14.15 -30.81
C VAL A 230 5.87 15.28 -31.54
N GLU A 231 5.07 16.13 -32.16
CA GLU A 231 5.52 17.43 -32.69
C GLU A 231 5.37 18.46 -31.56
N TRP A 232 6.49 18.93 -31.03
CA TRP A 232 6.47 19.94 -29.99
C TRP A 232 6.36 21.35 -30.58
N HIS A 233 5.34 22.11 -30.23
CA HIS A 233 5.08 23.46 -30.73
C HIS A 233 5.34 24.56 -29.69
N GLY A 234 5.84 24.20 -28.49
CA GLY A 234 6.08 25.12 -27.39
C GLY A 234 5.22 24.83 -26.15
N GLU A 235 4.55 23.70 -26.13
CA GLU A 235 3.75 23.27 -24.99
C GLU A 235 4.64 23.10 -23.75
N PRO A 236 4.23 23.61 -22.58
CA PRO A 236 5.00 23.48 -21.34
C PRO A 236 5.06 22.02 -20.85
N GLU A 237 4.07 21.22 -21.20
CA GLU A 237 3.93 19.83 -20.76
C GLU A 237 3.40 18.93 -21.87
N ILE A 238 3.85 17.68 -21.89
CA ILE A 238 3.34 16.59 -22.75
C ILE A 238 3.02 15.40 -21.85
N ASP A 239 1.75 15.00 -21.81
CA ASP A 239 1.32 13.82 -21.06
C ASP A 239 1.81 12.54 -21.74
N LEU A 240 2.37 11.64 -20.93
CA LEU A 240 2.85 10.33 -21.33
C LEU A 240 2.18 9.24 -20.48
N PRO A 241 0.90 8.90 -20.74
CA PRO A 241 0.18 7.91 -19.95
C PRO A 241 0.88 6.55 -19.90
N GLN A 242 1.53 6.12 -21.01
CA GLN A 242 2.27 4.84 -21.09
C GLN A 242 3.52 4.80 -20.19
N TYR A 243 3.99 5.96 -19.69
CA TYR A 243 5.10 6.10 -18.76
C TYR A 243 4.63 6.52 -17.37
N ASN A 244 3.32 6.60 -17.15
CA ASN A 244 2.70 7.09 -15.91
C ASN A 244 3.30 8.43 -15.47
N GLY A 245 3.33 9.42 -16.39
CA GLY A 245 3.95 10.71 -16.12
C GLY A 245 3.82 11.68 -17.28
N LYS A 246 4.57 12.77 -17.20
CA LYS A 246 4.61 13.82 -18.22
C LYS A 246 6.03 14.32 -18.47
N LEU A 247 6.31 14.76 -19.68
CA LEU A 247 7.49 15.57 -19.99
C LEU A 247 7.15 17.04 -19.74
N VAL A 248 8.01 17.74 -19.04
CA VAL A 248 7.90 19.16 -18.74
C VAL A 248 9.03 19.90 -19.43
N PHE A 249 8.70 20.97 -20.12
CA PHE A 249 9.62 21.84 -20.85
C PHE A 249 9.70 23.19 -20.11
N THR A 250 10.78 23.40 -19.38
CA THR A 250 10.95 24.62 -18.56
C THR A 250 11.94 25.57 -19.24
N PRO A 251 11.62 26.87 -19.43
CA PRO A 251 12.58 27.85 -19.88
C PRO A 251 13.80 27.89 -18.95
N ALA A 252 15.01 27.86 -19.52
CA ALA A 252 16.25 27.79 -18.74
C ALA A 252 17.41 28.46 -19.51
N GLU A 253 18.46 28.87 -18.80
CA GLU A 253 19.68 29.40 -19.39
C GLU A 253 20.47 28.35 -20.16
N GLU A 254 20.47 27.10 -19.67
CA GLU A 254 21.06 25.93 -20.34
C GLU A 254 19.96 24.96 -20.74
N GLY A 255 20.00 24.46 -21.98
CA GLY A 255 19.00 23.53 -22.50
C GLY A 255 18.98 23.50 -24.02
N PHE A 256 17.95 22.92 -24.59
CA PHE A 256 17.75 22.87 -26.04
C PHE A 256 17.12 24.16 -26.55
N ASN A 257 17.64 24.68 -27.66
CA ASN A 257 17.08 25.81 -28.39
C ASN A 257 15.67 25.45 -28.89
N GLU A 258 14.75 26.41 -28.84
CA GLU A 258 13.36 26.25 -29.29
C GLU A 258 13.27 25.78 -30.77
N GLY A 259 14.05 26.41 -31.64
CA GLY A 259 14.11 26.02 -33.05
C GLY A 259 14.64 24.59 -33.25
N TYR A 260 15.59 24.15 -32.40
CA TYR A 260 16.09 22.78 -32.43
C TYR A 260 14.98 21.77 -32.08
N LEU A 261 14.19 22.05 -31.07
CA LEU A 261 13.10 21.15 -30.67
C LEU A 261 11.96 21.08 -31.67
N LYS A 262 11.63 22.23 -32.34
CA LYS A 262 10.56 22.34 -33.33
C LYS A 262 10.93 21.81 -34.71
N ALA A 263 12.21 21.72 -35.04
CA ALA A 263 12.65 21.37 -36.40
C ALA A 263 12.37 19.92 -36.82
N GLN A 264 12.14 19.00 -35.86
CA GLN A 264 11.80 17.61 -36.16
C GLN A 264 10.93 17.04 -35.02
N PRO A 265 10.03 16.08 -35.31
CA PRO A 265 9.26 15.39 -34.28
C PRO A 265 10.16 14.70 -33.24
N LEU A 266 9.73 14.72 -32.02
CA LEU A 266 10.33 13.98 -30.92
C LEU A 266 9.76 12.58 -30.88
N SER A 267 10.63 11.58 -30.84
CA SER A 267 10.24 10.18 -30.69
C SER A 267 10.54 9.73 -29.25
N ILE A 268 9.53 9.25 -28.57
CA ILE A 268 9.63 8.78 -27.18
C ILE A 268 9.50 7.27 -27.21
N ARG A 269 10.54 6.59 -26.71
CA ARG A 269 10.62 5.10 -26.75
C ARG A 269 11.13 4.57 -25.44
N ARG A 270 10.85 3.29 -25.21
CA ARG A 270 11.47 2.53 -24.14
C ARG A 270 12.89 2.14 -24.52
N ARG A 271 13.69 1.80 -23.54
CA ARG A 271 15.07 1.34 -23.71
C ARG A 271 15.10 0.00 -24.46
N SER A 272 15.90 -0.09 -25.52
CA SER A 272 16.16 -1.34 -26.25
C SER A 272 17.50 -1.99 -25.92
N GLY A 273 18.44 -1.21 -25.32
CA GLY A 273 19.78 -1.65 -24.94
C GLY A 273 20.86 -1.11 -25.84
N GLY A 274 22.03 -0.84 -25.28
CA GLY A 274 23.20 -0.33 -26.00
C GLY A 274 23.24 1.20 -26.14
N GLU A 275 22.21 1.92 -25.69
CA GLU A 275 22.14 3.38 -25.78
C GLU A 275 23.23 4.03 -24.91
N LYS A 276 23.75 5.15 -25.42
CA LYS A 276 24.75 6.00 -24.76
C LYS A 276 24.35 7.45 -24.85
N ILE A 277 24.59 8.22 -23.79
CA ILE A 277 24.33 9.65 -23.72
C ILE A 277 25.49 10.38 -23.04
N LYS A 278 25.69 11.66 -23.35
CA LYS A 278 26.65 12.52 -22.68
C LYS A 278 25.94 13.59 -21.88
N ILE A 279 25.86 13.44 -20.57
CA ILE A 279 25.17 14.35 -19.65
C ILE A 279 26.07 15.40 -18.99
N HIS A 280 27.38 15.38 -19.28
CA HIS A 280 28.35 16.34 -18.74
C HIS A 280 29.30 16.81 -19.84
N LYS A 281 29.54 18.13 -19.93
CA LYS A 281 30.42 18.75 -20.94
C LYS A 281 31.84 18.13 -20.99
N PHE A 282 32.39 17.81 -19.82
CA PHE A 282 33.78 17.33 -19.68
C PHE A 282 33.95 15.83 -19.53
N ARG A 283 32.87 15.04 -19.61
CA ARG A 283 32.96 13.57 -19.49
C ARG A 283 32.60 12.88 -20.81
N PRO A 284 33.14 11.70 -21.08
CA PRO A 284 32.78 10.96 -22.29
C PRO A 284 31.32 10.47 -22.25
N ARG A 285 30.78 10.07 -23.40
CA ARG A 285 29.48 9.37 -23.48
C ARG A 285 29.53 8.09 -22.64
N LYS A 286 28.53 7.89 -21.82
CA LYS A 286 28.38 6.69 -21.01
C LYS A 286 27.18 5.85 -21.45
N ALA A 287 27.27 4.53 -21.28
CA ALA A 287 26.14 3.63 -21.47
C ALA A 287 25.07 3.92 -20.42
N LEU A 288 23.80 3.90 -20.82
CA LEU A 288 22.67 4.17 -19.92
C LEU A 288 22.65 3.25 -18.70
N LYS A 289 23.09 1.98 -18.87
CA LYS A 289 23.21 1.03 -17.74
C LYS A 289 24.04 1.61 -16.59
N MET A 290 25.15 2.25 -16.89
CA MET A 290 26.04 2.84 -15.87
C MET A 290 25.43 4.11 -15.26
N LEU A 291 24.82 4.95 -16.08
CA LEU A 291 24.17 6.20 -15.62
C LEU A 291 22.97 5.91 -14.71
N PHE A 292 22.17 4.92 -15.03
CA PHE A 292 21.08 4.48 -14.16
C PHE A 292 21.58 3.91 -12.82
N GLN A 293 22.74 3.22 -12.82
CA GLN A 293 23.37 2.74 -11.58
C GLN A 293 23.88 3.91 -10.73
N GLU A 294 24.54 4.89 -11.36
CA GLU A 294 25.03 6.11 -10.68
C GLU A 294 23.87 6.94 -10.12
N ALA A 295 22.73 7.00 -10.82
CA ALA A 295 21.53 7.67 -10.36
C ALA A 295 20.68 6.85 -9.34
N GLY A 296 21.15 5.63 -8.99
CA GLY A 296 20.43 4.76 -8.04
C GLY A 296 19.10 4.20 -8.56
N ILE A 297 18.86 4.27 -9.87
CA ILE A 297 17.58 3.84 -10.47
C ILE A 297 17.54 2.32 -10.60
N PRO A 298 16.55 1.65 -9.98
CA PRO A 298 16.39 0.20 -10.01
C PRO A 298 16.18 -0.35 -11.43
N GLU A 299 16.61 -1.58 -11.69
CA GLU A 299 16.53 -2.19 -13.02
C GLU A 299 15.09 -2.29 -13.55
N PHE A 300 14.13 -2.57 -12.67
CA PHE A 300 12.71 -2.68 -13.02
C PHE A 300 12.10 -1.31 -13.40
N GLU A 301 12.59 -0.20 -12.82
CA GLU A 301 12.14 1.15 -13.18
C GLU A 301 12.72 1.64 -14.50
N ARG A 302 13.94 1.19 -14.85
CA ARG A 302 14.65 1.64 -16.07
C ARG A 302 13.90 1.36 -17.35
N LYS A 303 13.08 0.31 -17.38
CA LYS A 303 12.26 -0.05 -18.53
C LYS A 303 11.10 0.91 -18.74
N ASN A 304 10.67 1.59 -17.67
CA ASN A 304 9.52 2.47 -17.64
C ASN A 304 9.88 3.96 -17.72
N LEU A 305 11.16 4.27 -17.92
CA LEU A 305 11.62 5.64 -18.12
C LEU A 305 11.63 5.99 -19.60
N PRO A 306 11.11 7.18 -19.99
CA PRO A 306 11.11 7.61 -21.37
C PRO A 306 12.51 7.98 -21.87
N LEU A 307 12.85 7.52 -23.06
CA LEU A 307 13.97 7.98 -23.84
C LEU A 307 13.46 8.87 -24.96
N VAL A 308 13.83 10.16 -24.95
CA VAL A 308 13.42 11.13 -25.96
C VAL A 308 14.50 11.23 -27.03
N TRP A 309 14.10 10.96 -28.25
CA TRP A 309 14.95 10.98 -29.42
C TRP A 309 14.50 12.10 -30.36
N ARG A 310 15.46 12.69 -31.05
CA ARG A 310 15.24 13.58 -32.21
C ARG A 310 15.94 12.95 -33.41
N GLY A 311 15.16 12.41 -34.33
CA GLY A 311 15.68 11.57 -35.40
C GLY A 311 16.48 10.37 -34.83
N LYS A 312 17.80 10.36 -35.08
CA LYS A 312 18.71 9.31 -34.62
C LYS A 312 19.45 9.66 -33.30
N THR A 313 19.26 10.86 -32.78
CA THR A 313 19.97 11.36 -31.61
C THR A 313 19.15 11.20 -30.35
N LEU A 314 19.67 10.52 -29.33
CA LEU A 314 19.09 10.46 -28.01
C LEU A 314 19.37 11.78 -27.29
N ILE A 315 18.34 12.59 -27.04
CA ILE A 315 18.48 13.93 -26.48
C ILE A 315 18.18 13.99 -24.98
N TYR A 316 17.30 13.12 -24.46
CA TYR A 316 16.95 13.11 -23.05
C TYR A 316 16.63 11.70 -22.58
N VAL A 317 16.95 11.42 -21.30
CA VAL A 317 16.64 10.16 -20.60
C VAL A 317 16.01 10.48 -19.26
N GLY A 318 14.79 9.97 -19.05
CA GLY A 318 14.09 10.13 -17.78
C GLY A 318 14.93 9.68 -16.59
N GLY A 319 14.96 10.49 -15.53
CA GLY A 319 15.73 10.23 -14.32
C GLY A 319 17.27 10.33 -14.45
N VAL A 320 17.80 10.62 -15.66
CA VAL A 320 19.24 10.73 -15.91
C VAL A 320 19.63 12.14 -16.36
N GLY A 321 18.97 12.66 -17.41
CA GLY A 321 19.23 14.00 -17.92
C GLY A 321 19.36 14.09 -19.43
N SER A 322 19.82 15.25 -19.90
CA SER A 322 19.85 15.65 -21.31
C SER A 322 21.24 15.50 -21.95
N GLU A 323 21.29 15.27 -23.26
CA GLU A 323 22.50 15.23 -24.08
C GLU A 323 23.09 16.66 -24.23
N VAL A 324 24.28 16.89 -23.68
CA VAL A 324 24.91 18.22 -23.65
C VAL A 324 25.49 18.66 -25.01
N ARG A 325 25.72 17.77 -25.96
CA ARG A 325 26.27 18.12 -27.30
C ARG A 325 25.24 18.80 -28.17
N GLU A 326 23.97 18.54 -27.93
CA GLU A 326 22.87 19.09 -28.70
C GLU A 326 22.34 20.42 -28.10
N GLN A 327 22.94 20.85 -27.00
CA GLN A 327 22.71 22.15 -26.39
C GLN A 327 23.69 23.16 -27.04
N VAL A 328 23.26 23.78 -28.12
CA VAL A 328 24.08 24.67 -28.95
C VAL A 328 24.35 26.00 -28.25
N ASP A 329 25.45 26.71 -28.63
CA ASP A 329 25.85 27.99 -28.09
C ASP A 329 24.81 29.11 -28.28
N ASP A 330 24.92 30.15 -27.48
CA ASP A 330 23.93 31.22 -27.32
C ASP A 330 23.70 31.99 -28.64
N ASP A 331 22.53 31.79 -29.22
CA ASP A 331 22.05 32.51 -30.43
C ASP A 331 20.90 33.49 -30.08
N GLY A 332 20.65 33.75 -28.79
CA GLY A 332 19.60 34.63 -28.30
C GLY A 332 18.19 34.05 -28.35
N THR A 333 18.03 32.78 -28.76
CA THR A 333 16.70 32.14 -28.75
C THR A 333 16.35 31.50 -27.44
N PRO A 334 15.04 31.38 -27.08
CA PRO A 334 14.60 30.70 -25.86
C PRO A 334 15.10 29.25 -25.79
N ARG A 335 15.52 28.83 -24.63
CA ARG A 335 16.00 27.48 -24.34
C ARG A 335 15.11 26.78 -23.37
N TYR A 336 15.03 25.47 -23.48
CA TYR A 336 14.18 24.64 -22.66
C TYR A 336 14.94 23.45 -22.11
N LYS A 337 14.77 23.24 -20.80
CA LYS A 337 15.18 22.02 -20.12
C LYS A 337 14.03 21.03 -20.16
N ILE A 338 14.35 19.78 -20.46
CA ILE A 338 13.37 18.67 -20.47
C ILE A 338 13.50 17.94 -19.15
N GLU A 339 12.38 17.73 -18.47
CA GLU A 339 12.28 16.90 -17.27
C GLU A 339 11.10 15.93 -17.38
N PHE A 340 11.28 14.70 -16.92
CA PHE A 340 10.19 13.74 -16.79
C PHE A 340 9.70 13.73 -15.36
N ILE A 341 8.44 14.05 -15.17
CA ILE A 341 7.75 14.03 -13.88
C ILE A 341 6.81 12.84 -13.89
N LYS A 342 7.08 11.87 -13.02
CA LYS A 342 6.20 10.73 -12.82
C LYS A 342 4.94 11.20 -12.10
N ASN A 343 3.76 10.73 -12.52
CA ASN A 343 2.53 11.00 -11.80
C ASN A 343 2.64 10.42 -10.38
N PRO A 344 2.08 11.10 -9.37
CA PRO A 344 2.04 10.55 -8.02
C PRO A 344 1.35 9.19 -8.06
N GLY A 345 2.11 8.12 -7.79
CA GLY A 345 1.57 6.78 -7.63
C GLY A 345 0.85 6.65 -6.29
N LEU A 346 0.20 5.51 -6.05
CA LEU A 346 -0.43 5.19 -4.75
C LEU A 346 0.49 5.37 -3.53
N PHE A 347 1.80 5.56 -3.76
CA PHE A 347 2.86 5.66 -2.75
C PHE A 347 3.76 6.90 -2.90
N SER A 348 3.28 7.94 -3.58
CA SER A 348 4.02 9.21 -3.73
C SER A 348 3.71 10.17 -2.60
#